data_287634ab2733e9554fe0e58f56074380
#
_entry.id   287634ab2733e9554fe0e58f56074380
#
_cell.length_a   1.000
_cell.length_b   1.000
_cell.length_c   1.000
_cell.angle_alpha   90.00
_cell.angle_beta   90.00
_cell.angle_gamma   90.00
#
_symmetry.space_group_name_H-M   'P 1'
#
loop_
_entity.id
_entity.type
_entity.pdbx_description
1 polymer ?
#
loop_
_entity_poly.entity_id
_entity_poly.type
_entity_poly.pdbx_seq_one_letter_code
_entity_poly.pdbx_strand_id
1 'polypeptide(L)'
;MGNTELLSLILKETNNLITSTEFKEAYSLGNSFSRNRKLSFSNTVFFICSALRKSIASEITNFIEDYKHLKFPSITKQAFSKARQNISSQAFAELCRLFVEKFYKLNKNLNTWKGFNILAVDGTSLQVPDTKECGEYFGLSSNQNKTRTAVATASALYDVLNDIVVDARITKFRTSERLIAKQHIESIGNKICPQKSIVIFYRGYPSYDMFDYLDSKKLLFLMRVSTSFKLAESLDSDDSILEYKVNGEFRKLRVIKFELSNGITETLVTNIYDETIKISEFKELYFLRWGIESKYKELKCSIEIEEFSGTKPISIEQDFYVSLYLSMIGTLLKKEADIAIANDNKNKNLKYEYQANRNFILEQVL
;
A
#
# COMPACT_ATOMS: atom_id res chain seq x y z
N MET A 1 -24.49 -2.23 0.82
CA MET A 1 -23.77 -1.41 1.81
C MET A 1 -23.01 -0.35 1.04
N GLY A 2 -23.25 0.93 1.32
CA GLY A 2 -22.53 2.06 0.72
C GLY A 2 -21.13 2.22 1.31
N ASN A 3 -20.28 3.03 0.66
CA ASN A 3 -18.91 3.24 1.14
C ASN A 3 -18.87 3.94 2.51
N THR A 4 -19.80 4.88 2.78
CA THR A 4 -19.90 5.55 4.09
C THR A 4 -20.28 4.57 5.21
N GLU A 5 -21.22 3.66 4.95
CA GLU A 5 -21.61 2.63 5.92
C GLU A 5 -20.45 1.66 6.19
N LEU A 6 -19.75 1.23 5.13
CA LEU A 6 -18.56 0.40 5.24
C LEU A 6 -17.47 1.09 6.06
N LEU A 7 -17.17 2.36 5.76
CA LEU A 7 -16.19 3.15 6.50
C LEU A 7 -16.57 3.29 7.97
N SER A 8 -17.84 3.59 8.28
CA SER A 8 -18.32 3.68 9.65
C SER A 8 -18.09 2.39 10.44
N LEU A 9 -18.36 1.24 9.83
CA LEU A 9 -18.09 -0.06 10.46
C LEU A 9 -16.59 -0.30 10.67
N ILE A 10 -15.75 0.02 9.67
CA ILE A 10 -14.29 -0.11 9.80
C ILE A 10 -13.77 0.77 10.93
N LEU A 11 -14.19 2.03 11.00
CA LEU A 11 -13.76 2.97 12.05
C LEU A 11 -14.22 2.50 13.45
N LYS A 12 -15.43 1.96 13.56
CA LYS A 12 -15.93 1.38 14.81
C LYS A 12 -15.06 0.19 15.26
N GLU A 13 -14.73 -0.72 14.35
CA GLU A 13 -13.86 -1.86 14.66
C GLU A 13 -12.44 -1.42 15.01
N THR A 14 -11.91 -0.40 14.32
CA THR A 14 -10.61 0.21 14.62
C THR A 14 -10.60 0.80 16.04
N ASN A 15 -11.65 1.53 16.41
CA ASN A 15 -11.79 2.07 17.77
C ASN A 15 -11.82 0.96 18.83
N ASN A 16 -12.62 -0.09 18.59
CA ASN A 16 -12.70 -1.25 19.48
C ASN A 16 -11.34 -1.91 19.65
N LEU A 17 -10.60 -2.08 18.54
CA LEU A 17 -9.26 -2.68 18.55
C LEU A 17 -8.29 -1.82 19.37
N ILE A 18 -8.18 -0.51 19.09
CA ILE A 18 -7.25 0.40 19.78
C ILE A 18 -7.53 0.47 21.29
N THR A 19 -8.79 0.31 21.69
CA THR A 19 -9.20 0.39 23.10
C THR A 19 -9.14 -0.95 23.83
N SER A 20 -8.86 -2.05 23.12
CA SER A 20 -8.79 -3.38 23.72
C SER A 20 -7.50 -3.58 24.55
N THR A 21 -7.61 -4.42 25.58
CA THR A 21 -6.46 -4.79 26.41
C THR A 21 -5.46 -5.63 25.63
N GLU A 22 -5.95 -6.52 24.79
CA GLU A 22 -5.15 -7.43 23.94
C GLU A 22 -4.25 -6.64 22.98
N PHE A 23 -4.80 -5.61 22.34
CA PHE A 23 -4.05 -4.77 21.43
C PHE A 23 -2.96 -3.96 22.15
N LYS A 24 -3.31 -3.40 23.32
CA LYS A 24 -2.33 -2.73 24.18
C LYS A 24 -1.20 -3.67 24.59
N GLU A 25 -1.52 -4.88 25.04
CA GLU A 25 -0.53 -5.87 25.47
C GLU A 25 0.36 -6.33 24.32
N ALA A 26 -0.21 -6.56 23.14
CA ALA A 26 0.52 -7.00 21.95
C ALA A 26 1.50 -5.95 21.42
N TYR A 27 1.17 -4.65 21.54
CA TYR A 27 1.93 -3.58 20.88
C TYR A 27 2.59 -2.58 21.81
N SER A 28 2.47 -2.73 23.14
CA SER A 28 3.29 -1.98 24.09
C SER A 28 4.70 -2.57 24.17
N LEU A 29 5.72 -1.72 24.12
CA LEU A 29 7.11 -2.15 24.24
C LEU A 29 7.54 -2.20 25.71
N GLY A 30 8.07 -3.33 26.13
CA GLY A 30 8.47 -3.57 27.52
C GLY A 30 7.29 -3.43 28.50
N ASN A 31 7.56 -2.93 29.70
CA ASN A 31 6.53 -2.70 30.73
C ASN A 31 5.83 -1.35 30.60
N SER A 32 5.68 -0.83 29.37
CA SER A 32 5.09 0.48 29.12
C SER A 32 3.58 0.47 29.34
N PHE A 33 3.03 1.65 29.64
CA PHE A 33 1.59 1.84 29.87
C PHE A 33 0.97 0.97 31.00
N SER A 34 1.78 0.41 31.88
CA SER A 34 1.34 -0.39 33.04
C SER A 34 0.77 0.50 34.17
N ARG A 35 1.21 1.77 34.25
CA ARG A 35 0.76 2.73 35.25
C ARG A 35 -0.29 3.67 34.69
N ASN A 36 -1.27 4.07 35.51
CA ASN A 36 -2.24 5.10 35.13
C ASN A 36 -1.57 6.47 35.04
N ARG A 37 -1.14 6.86 33.85
CA ARG A 37 -0.54 8.16 33.53
C ARG A 37 -1.51 9.00 32.72
N LYS A 38 -1.25 10.33 32.62
CA LYS A 38 -2.07 11.25 31.83
C LYS A 38 -2.28 10.76 30.40
N LEU A 39 -1.26 10.19 29.77
CA LEU A 39 -1.33 9.68 28.38
C LEU A 39 -1.42 8.16 28.41
N SER A 40 -2.58 7.62 28.07
CA SER A 40 -2.82 6.19 27.90
C SER A 40 -2.25 5.67 26.57
N PHE A 41 -2.17 4.36 26.42
CA PHE A 41 -1.82 3.72 25.16
C PHE A 41 -2.77 4.14 24.03
N SER A 42 -4.08 3.98 24.24
CA SER A 42 -5.10 4.32 23.24
C SER A 42 -5.07 5.79 22.84
N ASN A 43 -4.97 6.71 23.80
CA ASN A 43 -4.86 8.14 23.50
C ASN A 43 -3.60 8.47 22.69
N THR A 44 -2.49 7.77 22.94
CA THR A 44 -1.26 7.96 22.17
C THR A 44 -1.46 7.47 20.73
N VAL A 45 -2.09 6.31 20.53
CA VAL A 45 -2.39 5.76 19.21
C VAL A 45 -3.34 6.68 18.44
N PHE A 46 -4.45 7.13 19.04
CA PHE A 46 -5.39 8.05 18.39
C PHE A 46 -4.73 9.36 17.99
N PHE A 47 -3.89 9.93 18.86
CA PHE A 47 -3.18 11.16 18.53
C PHE A 47 -2.16 10.96 17.39
N ILE A 48 -1.47 9.82 17.30
CA ILE A 48 -0.62 9.52 16.14
C ILE A 48 -1.46 9.38 14.86
N CYS A 49 -2.65 8.76 14.96
CA CYS A 49 -3.56 8.59 13.83
C CYS A 49 -4.19 9.90 13.33
N SER A 50 -4.05 11.02 14.03
CA SER A 50 -4.49 12.34 13.55
C SER A 50 -3.51 12.99 12.56
N ALA A 51 -2.62 12.22 11.95
CA ALA A 51 -1.70 12.65 10.90
C ALA A 51 -0.85 13.88 11.26
N LEU A 52 0.06 13.70 12.20
CA LEU A 52 0.94 14.77 12.68
C LEU A 52 1.85 15.30 11.54
N ARG A 53 1.59 16.52 11.06
CA ARG A 53 2.35 17.15 9.95
C ARG A 53 3.06 18.44 10.37
N LYS A 54 2.61 19.07 11.46
CA LYS A 54 3.17 20.30 12.01
C LYS A 54 4.09 19.99 13.19
N SER A 55 4.51 21.02 13.90
CA SER A 55 5.24 20.80 15.15
C SER A 55 4.35 20.05 16.14
N ILE A 56 4.88 19.05 16.83
CA ILE A 56 4.10 18.26 17.82
C ILE A 56 3.45 19.14 18.88
N ALA A 57 4.04 20.30 19.24
CA ALA A 57 3.43 21.20 20.19
C ALA A 57 2.15 21.85 19.61
N SER A 58 2.16 22.27 18.37
CA SER A 58 0.99 22.79 17.67
C SER A 58 -0.09 21.72 17.50
N GLU A 59 0.32 20.49 17.11
CA GLU A 59 -0.61 19.38 16.94
C GLU A 59 -1.31 18.99 18.25
N ILE A 60 -0.60 18.99 19.38
CA ILE A 60 -1.23 18.75 20.70
C ILE A 60 -2.28 19.83 20.99
N THR A 61 -1.98 21.09 20.69
CA THR A 61 -2.92 22.19 20.93
C THR A 61 -4.15 22.06 20.04
N ASN A 62 -3.96 21.85 18.75
CA ASN A 62 -5.05 21.67 17.80
C ASN A 62 -5.93 20.47 18.19
N PHE A 63 -5.31 19.32 18.48
CA PHE A 63 -6.04 18.12 18.86
C PHE A 63 -6.90 18.32 20.12
N ILE A 64 -6.36 19.02 21.12
CA ILE A 64 -7.14 19.35 22.34
C ILE A 64 -8.31 20.28 22.00
N GLU A 65 -8.12 21.25 21.12
CA GLU A 65 -9.16 22.20 20.72
C GLU A 65 -10.24 21.55 19.85
N ASP A 66 -9.85 20.76 18.85
CA ASP A 66 -10.77 20.11 17.92
C ASP A 66 -11.57 18.98 18.59
N TYR A 67 -10.92 18.25 19.51
CA TYR A 67 -11.51 17.08 20.18
C TYR A 67 -11.76 17.29 21.67
N LYS A 68 -12.24 18.49 22.06
CA LYS A 68 -12.59 18.83 23.48
C LYS A 68 -13.47 17.78 24.15
N HIS A 69 -14.39 17.17 23.40
CA HIS A 69 -15.28 16.13 23.88
C HIS A 69 -14.57 14.83 24.32
N LEU A 70 -13.38 14.54 23.78
CA LEU A 70 -12.57 13.38 24.16
C LEU A 70 -11.81 13.58 25.48
N LYS A 71 -11.84 14.79 26.05
CA LYS A 71 -11.12 15.13 27.29
C LYS A 71 -9.63 14.73 27.24
N PHE A 72 -9.00 14.93 26.07
CA PHE A 72 -7.59 14.61 25.90
C PHE A 72 -6.76 15.42 26.93
N PRO A 73 -5.82 14.80 27.65
CA PRO A 73 -5.09 15.47 28.70
C PRO A 73 -4.09 16.49 28.14
N SER A 74 -3.92 17.62 28.81
CA SER A 74 -2.82 18.53 28.50
C SER A 74 -1.48 17.84 28.80
N ILE A 75 -0.65 17.69 27.77
CA ILE A 75 0.64 17.01 27.79
C ILE A 75 1.72 17.86 27.14
N THR A 76 2.99 17.55 27.42
CA THR A 76 4.11 18.18 26.76
C THR A 76 4.56 17.37 25.54
N LYS A 77 5.20 18.03 24.56
CA LYS A 77 5.86 17.38 23.43
C LYS A 77 6.80 16.25 23.87
N GLN A 78 7.57 16.46 24.95
CA GLN A 78 8.49 15.46 25.48
C GLN A 78 7.77 14.23 26.05
N ALA A 79 6.65 14.46 26.77
CA ALA A 79 5.84 13.35 27.31
C ALA A 79 5.25 12.51 26.17
N PHE A 80 4.71 13.15 25.13
CA PHE A 80 4.22 12.45 23.94
C PHE A 80 5.34 11.69 23.22
N SER A 81 6.47 12.35 22.94
CA SER A 81 7.60 11.72 22.24
C SER A 81 8.14 10.48 22.98
N LYS A 82 8.13 10.51 24.32
CA LYS A 82 8.48 9.34 25.13
C LYS A 82 7.39 8.26 25.07
N ALA A 83 6.14 8.62 25.10
CA ALA A 83 5.02 7.66 25.05
C ALA A 83 5.00 6.92 23.71
N ARG A 84 5.07 7.64 22.57
CA ARG A 84 5.04 7.02 21.24
C ARG A 84 6.17 6.02 21.00
N GLN A 85 7.37 6.27 21.54
CA GLN A 85 8.51 5.35 21.42
C GLN A 85 8.30 4.02 22.14
N ASN A 86 7.27 3.91 22.97
CA ASN A 86 6.88 2.68 23.66
C ASN A 86 5.74 1.94 22.98
N ILE A 87 5.38 2.33 21.74
CA ILE A 87 4.36 1.67 20.92
C ILE A 87 5.05 1.10 19.68
N SER A 88 4.90 -0.20 19.45
CA SER A 88 5.41 -0.85 18.24
C SER A 88 4.77 -0.23 16.99
N SER A 89 5.55 0.00 15.93
CA SER A 89 5.03 0.43 14.63
C SER A 89 4.05 -0.59 14.04
N GLN A 90 4.17 -1.86 14.42
CA GLN A 90 3.26 -2.92 14.00
C GLN A 90 1.81 -2.72 14.47
N ALA A 91 1.57 -1.91 15.51
CA ALA A 91 0.22 -1.50 15.89
C ALA A 91 -0.50 -0.81 14.72
N PHE A 92 0.18 0.09 14.02
CA PHE A 92 -0.38 0.83 12.90
C PHE A 92 -0.47 -0.01 11.61
N ALA A 93 0.46 -0.93 11.41
CA ALA A 93 0.36 -1.95 10.36
C ALA A 93 -0.87 -2.83 10.57
N GLU A 94 -1.19 -3.17 11.81
CA GLU A 94 -2.39 -3.93 12.17
C GLU A 94 -3.69 -3.16 11.88
N LEU A 95 -3.72 -1.83 12.08
CA LEU A 95 -4.86 -1.01 11.67
C LEU A 95 -5.09 -1.07 10.16
N CYS A 96 -4.01 -1.00 9.36
CA CYS A 96 -4.08 -1.19 7.91
C CYS A 96 -4.60 -2.59 7.57
N ARG A 97 -4.12 -3.65 8.24
CA ARG A 97 -4.57 -5.03 8.05
C ARG A 97 -6.06 -5.17 8.34
N LEU A 98 -6.53 -4.65 9.47
CA LEU A 98 -7.94 -4.64 9.83
C LEU A 98 -8.80 -3.96 8.76
N PHE A 99 -8.35 -2.78 8.29
CA PHE A 99 -9.06 -2.06 7.22
C PHE A 99 -9.23 -2.94 5.98
N VAL A 100 -8.14 -3.53 5.50
CA VAL A 100 -8.13 -4.38 4.30
C VAL A 100 -9.03 -5.60 4.47
N GLU A 101 -8.94 -6.29 5.60
CA GLU A 101 -9.80 -7.45 5.88
C GLU A 101 -11.29 -7.09 5.85
N LYS A 102 -11.66 -5.99 6.53
CA LYS A 102 -13.06 -5.55 6.57
C LYS A 102 -13.52 -5.07 5.20
N PHE A 103 -12.65 -4.37 4.46
CA PHE A 103 -12.95 -3.92 3.11
C PHE A 103 -13.32 -5.09 2.19
N TYR A 104 -12.48 -6.10 2.09
CA TYR A 104 -12.77 -7.25 1.21
C TYR A 104 -13.89 -8.16 1.73
N LYS A 105 -14.04 -8.30 3.03
CA LYS A 105 -15.10 -9.13 3.62
C LYS A 105 -16.49 -8.50 3.47
N LEU A 106 -16.60 -7.19 3.59
CA LEU A 106 -17.89 -6.50 3.68
C LEU A 106 -18.30 -5.81 2.38
N ASN A 107 -17.34 -5.45 1.51
CA ASN A 107 -17.63 -4.80 0.25
C ASN A 107 -18.13 -5.81 -0.79
N LYS A 108 -19.40 -5.71 -1.16
CA LYS A 108 -20.02 -6.56 -2.20
C LYS A 108 -19.81 -6.02 -3.62
N ASN A 109 -19.35 -4.78 -3.75
CA ASN A 109 -19.22 -4.07 -5.03
C ASN A 109 -17.73 -3.85 -5.37
N LEU A 110 -16.92 -4.92 -5.32
CA LEU A 110 -15.54 -4.87 -5.74
C LEU A 110 -15.45 -4.70 -7.26
N ASN A 111 -14.62 -3.76 -7.70
CA ASN A 111 -14.23 -3.68 -9.09
C ASN A 111 -13.25 -4.81 -9.40
N THR A 112 -13.56 -5.57 -10.45
CA THR A 112 -12.74 -6.73 -10.86
C THR A 112 -12.55 -6.72 -12.38
N TRP A 113 -11.46 -7.32 -12.84
CA TRP A 113 -11.23 -7.60 -14.25
C TRP A 113 -11.57 -9.07 -14.51
N LYS A 114 -12.63 -9.33 -15.29
CA LYS A 114 -13.13 -10.71 -15.56
C LYS A 114 -13.31 -11.54 -14.28
N GLY A 115 -13.70 -10.91 -13.17
CA GLY A 115 -13.87 -11.57 -11.86
C GLY A 115 -12.60 -11.73 -11.02
N PHE A 116 -11.46 -11.17 -11.47
CA PHE A 116 -10.19 -11.17 -10.74
C PHE A 116 -9.90 -9.81 -10.12
N ASN A 117 -9.38 -9.81 -8.89
CA ASN A 117 -8.73 -8.65 -8.29
C ASN A 117 -7.39 -8.42 -9.00
N ILE A 118 -7.08 -7.17 -9.30
CA ILE A 118 -5.83 -6.82 -9.97
C ILE A 118 -4.91 -6.12 -8.98
N LEU A 119 -3.83 -6.81 -8.62
CA LEU A 119 -2.86 -6.37 -7.63
C LEU A 119 -1.57 -5.98 -8.35
N ALA A 120 -1.00 -4.82 -8.04
CA ALA A 120 0.32 -4.41 -8.51
C ALA A 120 1.32 -4.41 -7.36
N VAL A 121 2.54 -4.86 -7.62
CA VAL A 121 3.66 -4.76 -6.68
C VAL A 121 4.70 -3.83 -7.26
N ASP A 122 5.11 -2.86 -6.46
CA ASP A 122 6.22 -1.98 -6.80
C ASP A 122 6.88 -1.42 -5.52
N GLY A 123 8.06 -0.83 -5.68
CA GLY A 123 8.81 -0.18 -4.62
C GLY A 123 9.15 1.26 -4.96
N THR A 124 9.35 2.06 -3.91
CA THR A 124 9.85 3.43 -4.02
C THR A 124 10.84 3.72 -2.90
N SER A 125 11.75 4.66 -3.13
CA SER A 125 12.60 5.20 -2.08
C SER A 125 11.84 6.31 -1.33
N LEU A 126 11.95 6.32 0.00
CA LEU A 126 11.47 7.41 0.86
C LEU A 126 12.67 8.10 1.50
N GLN A 127 12.71 9.42 1.38
CA GLN A 127 13.65 10.22 2.17
C GLN A 127 13.18 10.22 3.62
N VAL A 128 14.07 9.88 4.53
CA VAL A 128 13.79 9.90 5.97
C VAL A 128 14.68 10.96 6.64
N PRO A 129 14.34 11.42 7.85
CA PRO A 129 15.15 12.40 8.57
C PRO A 129 16.63 12.02 8.61
N ASP A 130 17.50 12.94 8.22
CA ASP A 130 18.94 12.70 8.09
C ASP A 130 19.64 12.72 9.45
N THR A 131 19.33 11.69 10.26
CA THR A 131 19.95 11.45 11.56
C THR A 131 20.84 10.22 11.50
N LYS A 132 21.84 10.18 12.38
CA LYS A 132 22.72 9.02 12.50
C LYS A 132 21.91 7.72 12.72
N GLU A 133 20.92 7.76 13.60
CA GLU A 133 20.06 6.62 13.93
C GLU A 133 19.24 6.13 12.70
N CYS A 134 18.70 7.05 11.90
CA CYS A 134 17.98 6.69 10.66
C CYS A 134 18.94 6.15 9.60
N GLY A 135 20.11 6.72 9.44
CA GLY A 135 21.11 6.24 8.50
C GLY A 135 21.61 4.82 8.83
N GLU A 136 21.79 4.52 10.11
CA GLU A 136 22.17 3.16 10.59
C GLU A 136 21.02 2.15 10.42
N TYR A 137 19.78 2.57 10.67
CA TYR A 137 18.61 1.70 10.63
C TYR A 137 18.12 1.44 9.19
N PHE A 138 17.86 2.49 8.42
CA PHE A 138 17.32 2.38 7.07
C PHE A 138 18.39 2.28 5.99
N GLY A 139 19.51 2.95 6.17
CA GLY A 139 20.59 3.01 5.19
C GLY A 139 20.81 4.40 4.62
N LEU A 140 21.88 4.53 3.84
CA LEU A 140 22.30 5.78 3.25
C LEU A 140 22.33 5.66 1.73
N SER A 141 21.76 6.63 1.03
CA SER A 141 21.97 6.87 -0.40
C SER A 141 22.98 7.98 -0.61
N SER A 142 23.77 7.88 -1.66
CA SER A 142 24.68 8.95 -2.08
C SER A 142 24.25 9.49 -3.42
N ASN A 143 24.18 10.81 -3.53
CA ASN A 143 23.97 11.50 -4.81
C ASN A 143 25.29 11.66 -5.60
N GLN A 144 25.21 12.25 -6.80
CA GLN A 144 26.38 12.52 -7.65
C GLN A 144 27.43 13.41 -6.96
N ASN A 145 27.01 14.27 -6.02
CA ASN A 145 27.89 15.15 -5.24
C ASN A 145 28.47 14.48 -3.99
N LYS A 146 28.32 13.14 -3.86
CA LYS A 146 28.76 12.34 -2.68
C LYS A 146 28.12 12.75 -1.35
N THR A 147 27.06 13.57 -1.36
CA THR A 147 26.27 13.83 -0.16
C THR A 147 25.48 12.58 0.19
N ARG A 148 25.59 12.13 1.43
CA ARG A 148 24.86 10.97 1.93
C ARG A 148 23.61 11.44 2.67
N THR A 149 22.47 10.86 2.34
CA THR A 149 21.18 11.11 3.01
C THR A 149 20.57 9.80 3.45
N ALA A 150 19.85 9.82 4.56
CA ALA A 150 19.14 8.64 5.05
C ALA A 150 17.92 8.36 4.16
N VAL A 151 17.81 7.10 3.70
CA VAL A 151 16.77 6.66 2.77
C VAL A 151 16.26 5.29 3.19
N ALA A 152 14.95 5.11 3.12
CA ALA A 152 14.30 3.82 3.27
C ALA A 152 13.78 3.31 1.92
N THR A 153 13.56 2.01 1.79
CA THR A 153 12.77 1.41 0.72
C THR A 153 11.35 1.17 1.23
N ALA A 154 10.37 1.77 0.58
CA ALA A 154 8.96 1.41 0.76
C ALA A 154 8.51 0.54 -0.40
N SER A 155 7.67 -0.46 -0.12
CA SER A 155 7.06 -1.32 -1.13
C SER A 155 5.61 -1.57 -0.77
N ALA A 156 4.76 -1.69 -1.77
CA ALA A 156 3.34 -1.94 -1.58
C ALA A 156 2.81 -3.02 -2.53
N LEU A 157 1.82 -3.75 -2.04
CA LEU A 157 0.88 -4.55 -2.82
C LEU A 157 -0.41 -3.75 -2.89
N TYR A 158 -0.81 -3.34 -4.08
CA TYR A 158 -1.87 -2.39 -4.31
C TYR A 158 -2.96 -2.93 -5.25
N ASP A 159 -4.21 -2.89 -4.81
CA ASP A 159 -5.37 -3.19 -5.65
C ASP A 159 -5.69 -1.97 -6.52
N VAL A 160 -5.33 -2.06 -7.79
CA VAL A 160 -5.40 -0.95 -8.74
C VAL A 160 -6.82 -0.58 -9.13
N LEU A 161 -7.77 -1.53 -9.09
CA LEU A 161 -9.17 -1.29 -9.45
C LEU A 161 -9.98 -0.74 -8.28
N ASN A 162 -9.57 -1.04 -7.06
CA ASN A 162 -10.28 -0.61 -5.86
C ASN A 162 -9.58 0.54 -5.12
N ASP A 163 -8.37 0.92 -5.53
CA ASP A 163 -7.54 1.96 -4.89
C ASP A 163 -7.25 1.65 -3.41
N ILE A 164 -6.88 0.41 -3.11
CA ILE A 164 -6.58 -0.07 -1.75
C ILE A 164 -5.15 -0.59 -1.65
N VAL A 165 -4.39 -0.12 -0.67
CA VAL A 165 -3.09 -0.67 -0.31
C VAL A 165 -3.31 -1.92 0.53
N VAL A 166 -3.14 -3.10 -0.08
CA VAL A 166 -3.42 -4.41 0.53
C VAL A 166 -2.38 -4.79 1.59
N ASP A 167 -1.12 -4.51 1.29
CA ASP A 167 0.03 -4.66 2.19
C ASP A 167 1.08 -3.61 1.85
N ALA A 168 1.82 -3.15 2.83
CA ALA A 168 2.93 -2.26 2.61
C ALA A 168 4.04 -2.50 3.62
N ARG A 169 5.28 -2.21 3.22
CA ARG A 169 6.47 -2.38 4.04
C ARG A 169 7.42 -1.22 3.85
N ILE A 170 8.01 -0.79 4.96
CA ILE A 170 9.16 0.10 4.98
C ILE A 170 10.36 -0.70 5.50
N THR A 171 11.44 -0.69 4.73
CA THR A 171 12.61 -1.56 4.97
C THR A 171 13.91 -0.81 4.74
N LYS A 172 15.03 -1.47 4.99
CA LYS A 172 16.35 -0.93 4.66
C LYS A 172 16.45 -0.60 3.18
N PHE A 173 17.11 0.49 2.87
CA PHE A 173 17.43 0.91 1.51
C PHE A 173 18.11 -0.22 0.74
N ARG A 174 17.66 -0.46 -0.50
CA ARG A 174 18.13 -1.55 -1.37
C ARG A 174 17.84 -2.96 -0.85
N THR A 175 16.87 -3.15 0.04
CA THR A 175 16.36 -4.50 0.29
C THR A 175 15.83 -5.09 -1.02
N SER A 176 16.07 -6.38 -1.24
CA SER A 176 15.66 -7.07 -2.47
C SER A 176 14.16 -6.94 -2.72
N GLU A 177 13.78 -6.36 -3.85
CA GLU A 177 12.37 -6.20 -4.26
C GLU A 177 11.65 -7.55 -4.34
N ARG A 178 12.32 -8.60 -4.85
CA ARG A 178 11.74 -9.96 -4.90
C ARG A 178 11.48 -10.54 -3.51
N LEU A 179 12.35 -10.26 -2.54
CA LEU A 179 12.14 -10.69 -1.15
C LEU A 179 10.92 -10.00 -0.56
N ILE A 180 10.81 -8.69 -0.75
CA ILE A 180 9.67 -7.92 -0.24
C ILE A 180 8.37 -8.37 -0.94
N ALA A 181 8.42 -8.62 -2.26
CA ALA A 181 7.27 -9.13 -3.01
C ALA A 181 6.78 -10.48 -2.45
N LYS A 182 7.68 -11.43 -2.15
CA LYS A 182 7.31 -12.68 -1.50
C LYS A 182 6.63 -12.45 -0.15
N GLN A 183 7.11 -11.50 0.64
CA GLN A 183 6.49 -11.15 1.92
C GLN A 183 5.09 -10.53 1.73
N HIS A 184 4.87 -9.71 0.68
CA HIS A 184 3.54 -9.22 0.32
C HIS A 184 2.60 -10.37 -0.04
N ILE A 185 3.07 -11.32 -0.84
CA ILE A 185 2.27 -12.50 -1.24
C ILE A 185 1.87 -13.34 -0.02
N GLU A 186 2.80 -13.57 0.93
CA GLU A 186 2.47 -14.26 2.18
C GLU A 186 1.41 -13.50 3.00
N SER A 187 1.40 -12.17 2.93
CA SER A 187 0.44 -11.35 3.68
C SER A 187 -0.97 -11.35 3.07
N ILE A 188 -1.15 -11.75 1.81
CA ILE A 188 -2.48 -11.87 1.18
C ILE A 188 -3.36 -12.80 2.04
N GLY A 189 -2.84 -13.99 2.39
CA GLY A 189 -3.44 -14.91 3.34
C GLY A 189 -4.96 -15.04 3.22
N ASN A 190 -5.65 -14.72 4.32
CA ASN A 190 -7.12 -14.76 4.39
C ASN A 190 -7.80 -13.45 3.98
N LYS A 191 -7.05 -12.42 3.56
CA LYS A 191 -7.60 -11.10 3.22
C LYS A 191 -8.31 -11.13 1.86
N ILE A 192 -7.67 -11.74 0.87
CA ILE A 192 -8.14 -11.82 -0.52
C ILE A 192 -7.97 -13.27 -1.00
N CYS A 193 -8.89 -13.75 -1.83
CA CYS A 193 -8.78 -15.06 -2.43
C CYS A 193 -7.64 -15.11 -3.46
N PRO A 194 -6.55 -15.87 -3.23
CA PRO A 194 -5.42 -15.92 -4.15
C PRO A 194 -5.83 -16.37 -5.56
N GLN A 195 -6.69 -17.37 -5.68
CA GLN A 195 -7.16 -17.94 -6.96
C GLN A 195 -8.03 -16.98 -7.77
N LYS A 196 -8.50 -15.88 -7.15
CA LYS A 196 -9.25 -14.78 -7.79
C LYS A 196 -8.43 -13.50 -7.85
N SER A 197 -7.10 -13.62 -7.91
CA SER A 197 -6.19 -12.47 -7.97
C SER A 197 -5.14 -12.67 -9.05
N ILE A 198 -4.87 -11.58 -9.78
CA ILE A 198 -3.75 -11.50 -10.72
C ILE A 198 -2.78 -10.46 -10.16
N VAL A 199 -1.53 -10.84 -9.99
CA VAL A 199 -0.48 -9.91 -9.52
C VAL A 199 0.36 -9.45 -10.70
N ILE A 200 0.45 -8.14 -10.87
CA ILE A 200 1.21 -7.52 -11.96
C ILE A 200 2.54 -7.01 -11.42
N PHE A 201 3.64 -7.37 -12.11
CA PHE A 201 4.98 -6.99 -11.71
C PHE A 201 5.73 -6.29 -12.84
N TYR A 202 6.62 -5.39 -12.46
CA TYR A 202 7.56 -4.74 -13.37
C TYR A 202 8.77 -5.65 -13.68
N ARG A 203 9.62 -5.23 -14.62
CA ARG A 203 10.76 -6.02 -15.15
C ARG A 203 11.85 -6.39 -14.14
N GLY A 204 11.84 -5.87 -12.91
CA GLY A 204 12.80 -6.23 -11.85
C GLY A 204 12.51 -7.57 -11.17
N TYR A 205 11.29 -8.08 -11.29
CA TYR A 205 10.81 -9.24 -10.54
C TYR A 205 10.97 -10.59 -11.26
N PRO A 206 10.91 -10.71 -12.60
CA PRO A 206 10.91 -12.00 -13.27
C PRO A 206 12.14 -12.85 -12.93
N SER A 207 11.88 -14.10 -12.56
CA SER A 207 12.86 -15.18 -12.42
C SER A 207 12.11 -16.51 -12.38
N TYR A 208 12.75 -17.60 -12.78
CA TYR A 208 12.14 -18.92 -12.73
C TYR A 208 11.67 -19.28 -11.31
N ASP A 209 12.47 -18.95 -10.29
CA ASP A 209 12.09 -19.16 -8.88
C ASP A 209 10.87 -18.33 -8.46
N MET A 210 10.69 -17.12 -9.02
CA MET A 210 9.52 -16.31 -8.71
C MET A 210 8.27 -16.87 -9.38
N PHE A 211 8.37 -17.38 -10.62
CA PHE A 211 7.25 -18.01 -11.29
C PHE A 211 6.80 -19.27 -10.54
N ASP A 212 7.74 -20.16 -10.19
CA ASP A 212 7.46 -21.38 -9.42
C ASP A 212 6.87 -21.07 -8.04
N TYR A 213 7.39 -20.03 -7.37
CA TYR A 213 6.83 -19.55 -6.10
C TYR A 213 5.38 -19.09 -6.23
N LEU A 214 5.04 -18.28 -7.23
CA LEU A 214 3.68 -17.80 -7.44
C LEU A 214 2.72 -18.94 -7.81
N ASP A 215 3.16 -19.88 -8.65
CA ASP A 215 2.40 -21.08 -8.97
C ASP A 215 2.13 -21.93 -7.72
N SER A 216 3.11 -22.10 -6.84
CA SER A 216 2.96 -22.80 -5.57
C SER A 216 1.91 -22.17 -4.64
N LYS A 217 1.73 -20.83 -4.74
CA LYS A 217 0.70 -20.08 -4.04
C LYS A 217 -0.63 -20.04 -4.75
N LYS A 218 -0.76 -20.68 -5.92
CA LYS A 218 -1.94 -20.66 -6.79
C LYS A 218 -2.39 -19.24 -7.16
N LEU A 219 -1.42 -18.36 -7.34
CA LEU A 219 -1.62 -16.98 -7.77
C LEU A 219 -1.38 -16.86 -9.27
N LEU A 220 -2.31 -16.18 -9.94
CA LEU A 220 -2.07 -15.75 -11.31
C LEU A 220 -1.15 -14.53 -11.31
N PHE A 221 -0.32 -14.44 -12.33
CA PHE A 221 0.60 -13.30 -12.46
C PHE A 221 0.72 -12.82 -13.90
N LEU A 222 1.14 -11.58 -14.05
CA LEU A 222 1.52 -10.96 -15.32
C LEU A 222 2.79 -10.14 -15.09
N MET A 223 3.88 -10.45 -15.81
CA MET A 223 5.17 -9.79 -15.63
C MET A 223 5.75 -9.32 -16.95
N ARG A 224 6.32 -8.12 -16.97
CA ARG A 224 7.15 -7.68 -18.07
C ARG A 224 8.55 -8.26 -17.91
N VAL A 225 9.08 -8.82 -18.98
CA VAL A 225 10.46 -9.32 -19.03
C VAL A 225 11.34 -8.46 -19.94
N SER A 226 12.65 -8.54 -19.73
CA SER A 226 13.60 -7.88 -20.63
C SER A 226 13.67 -8.62 -21.97
N THR A 227 14.13 -7.93 -23.02
CA THR A 227 14.38 -8.52 -24.35
C THR A 227 15.42 -9.65 -24.31
N SER A 228 16.31 -9.63 -23.32
CA SER A 228 17.32 -10.69 -23.10
C SER A 228 16.81 -11.88 -22.28
N PHE A 229 15.51 -11.99 -22.02
CA PHE A 229 14.95 -13.13 -21.33
C PHE A 229 14.90 -14.33 -22.28
N LYS A 230 15.70 -15.37 -22.01
CA LYS A 230 15.96 -16.50 -22.93
C LYS A 230 14.70 -17.13 -23.54
N LEU A 231 13.63 -17.31 -22.74
CA LEU A 231 12.38 -17.87 -23.27
C LEU A 231 11.70 -16.93 -24.28
N ALA A 232 11.97 -15.63 -24.24
CA ALA A 232 11.40 -14.67 -25.16
C ALA A 232 12.13 -14.62 -26.51
N GLU A 233 13.39 -15.08 -26.56
CA GLU A 233 14.22 -15.07 -27.79
C GLU A 233 13.79 -16.16 -28.79
N SER A 234 13.22 -17.28 -28.30
CA SER A 234 12.90 -18.48 -29.11
C SER A 234 11.46 -18.55 -29.61
N LEU A 235 10.77 -17.42 -29.70
CA LEU A 235 9.36 -17.42 -30.11
C LEU A 235 9.16 -17.23 -31.60
N ASP A 236 8.42 -18.16 -32.19
CA ASP A 236 7.97 -18.12 -33.59
C ASP A 236 6.67 -17.34 -33.79
N SER A 237 5.96 -17.00 -32.68
CA SER A 237 4.71 -16.24 -32.70
C SER A 237 4.62 -15.26 -31.55
N ASP A 238 3.70 -14.28 -31.65
CA ASP A 238 3.48 -13.24 -30.63
C ASP A 238 2.75 -13.73 -29.37
N ASP A 239 2.24 -14.96 -29.36
CA ASP A 239 1.58 -15.60 -28.24
C ASP A 239 1.86 -17.10 -28.26
N SER A 240 2.59 -17.58 -27.26
CA SER A 240 3.01 -18.99 -27.19
C SER A 240 3.09 -19.48 -25.75
N ILE A 241 2.76 -20.75 -25.55
CA ILE A 241 2.98 -21.45 -24.29
C ILE A 241 4.27 -22.26 -24.41
N LEU A 242 5.24 -21.91 -23.59
CA LEU A 242 6.57 -22.55 -23.56
C LEU A 242 6.75 -23.35 -22.28
N GLU A 243 7.55 -24.41 -22.38
CA GLU A 243 7.98 -25.18 -21.22
C GLU A 243 9.36 -24.72 -20.74
N TYR A 244 9.55 -24.65 -19.44
CA TYR A 244 10.84 -24.39 -18.81
C TYR A 244 11.07 -25.33 -17.64
N LYS A 245 12.33 -25.53 -17.26
CA LYS A 245 12.69 -26.41 -16.15
C LYS A 245 13.15 -25.58 -14.96
N VAL A 246 12.55 -25.84 -13.79
CA VAL A 246 12.93 -25.23 -12.51
C VAL A 246 12.90 -26.31 -11.42
N ASN A 247 13.91 -26.34 -10.56
CA ASN A 247 14.03 -27.32 -9.46
C ASN A 247 13.86 -28.79 -9.90
N GLY A 248 14.24 -29.12 -11.13
CA GLY A 248 14.12 -30.46 -11.69
C GLY A 248 12.76 -30.78 -12.34
N GLU A 249 11.76 -29.94 -12.20
CA GLU A 249 10.40 -30.11 -12.73
C GLU A 249 10.14 -29.22 -13.94
N PHE A 250 9.30 -29.70 -14.87
CA PHE A 250 8.83 -28.91 -16.00
C PHE A 250 7.62 -28.07 -15.59
N ARG A 251 7.64 -26.80 -15.99
CA ARG A 251 6.58 -25.80 -15.81
C ARG A 251 6.25 -25.17 -17.16
N LYS A 252 5.07 -24.60 -17.25
CA LYS A 252 4.63 -23.85 -18.43
C LYS A 252 4.60 -22.35 -18.15
N LEU A 253 4.79 -21.57 -19.20
CA LEU A 253 4.71 -20.12 -19.17
C LEU A 253 4.13 -19.65 -20.49
N ARG A 254 3.09 -18.82 -20.48
CA ARG A 254 2.60 -18.11 -21.66
C ARG A 254 3.43 -16.87 -21.84
N VAL A 255 3.97 -16.68 -23.04
CA VAL A 255 4.79 -15.54 -23.41
C VAL A 255 4.08 -14.78 -24.50
N ILE A 256 3.92 -13.48 -24.31
CA ILE A 256 3.12 -12.60 -25.15
C ILE A 256 4.00 -11.44 -25.58
N LYS A 257 4.09 -11.20 -26.90
CA LYS A 257 4.80 -10.06 -27.50
C LYS A 257 3.80 -9.10 -28.15
N PHE A 258 4.04 -7.83 -28.03
CA PHE A 258 3.29 -6.80 -28.73
C PHE A 258 4.13 -5.54 -28.93
N GLU A 259 3.82 -4.80 -29.96
CA GLU A 259 4.47 -3.54 -30.26
C GLU A 259 3.73 -2.36 -29.62
N LEU A 260 4.47 -1.44 -29.03
CA LEU A 260 3.99 -0.17 -28.55
C LEU A 260 3.91 0.84 -29.70
N SER A 261 3.14 1.92 -29.51
CA SER A 261 2.98 3.01 -30.50
C SER A 261 4.29 3.68 -30.95
N ASN A 262 5.35 3.53 -30.15
CA ASN A 262 6.69 4.06 -30.45
C ASN A 262 7.64 3.02 -31.11
N GLY A 263 7.11 1.87 -31.58
CA GLY A 263 7.87 0.81 -32.23
C GLY A 263 8.67 -0.09 -31.29
N ILE A 264 8.54 0.07 -29.97
CA ILE A 264 9.23 -0.79 -29.00
C ILE A 264 8.41 -2.05 -28.77
N THR A 265 9.02 -3.22 -28.93
CA THR A 265 8.40 -4.49 -28.57
C THR A 265 8.47 -4.72 -27.07
N GLU A 266 7.31 -4.93 -26.45
CA GLU A 266 7.20 -5.40 -25.07
C GLU A 266 6.91 -6.90 -25.02
N THR A 267 7.49 -7.57 -24.03
CA THR A 267 7.25 -8.99 -23.78
C THR A 267 6.71 -9.17 -22.38
N LEU A 268 5.59 -9.84 -22.29
CA LEU A 268 4.96 -10.25 -21.04
C LEU A 268 5.04 -11.76 -20.86
N VAL A 269 5.11 -12.21 -19.63
CA VAL A 269 5.03 -13.61 -19.23
C VAL A 269 3.95 -13.79 -18.18
N THR A 270 3.21 -14.91 -18.25
CA THR A 270 2.08 -15.19 -17.39
C THR A 270 1.82 -16.68 -17.24
N ASN A 271 1.15 -17.09 -16.16
CA ASN A 271 0.54 -18.40 -15.96
C ASN A 271 -0.98 -18.41 -16.23
N ILE A 272 -1.49 -17.43 -16.97
CA ILE A 272 -2.87 -17.37 -17.44
C ILE A 272 -2.92 -18.06 -18.81
N TYR A 273 -3.46 -19.27 -18.86
CA TYR A 273 -3.50 -20.10 -20.07
C TYR A 273 -4.81 -20.04 -20.83
N ASP A 274 -5.76 -19.20 -20.40
CA ASP A 274 -7.03 -19.00 -21.09
C ASP A 274 -6.81 -18.36 -22.46
N GLU A 275 -6.97 -19.16 -23.52
CA GLU A 275 -6.74 -18.75 -24.91
C GLU A 275 -7.81 -17.75 -25.42
N THR A 276 -8.93 -17.60 -24.70
CA THR A 276 -9.93 -16.60 -25.05
C THR A 276 -9.48 -15.18 -24.77
N ILE A 277 -8.49 -15.02 -23.88
CA ILE A 277 -7.91 -13.71 -23.54
C ILE A 277 -6.88 -13.33 -24.61
N LYS A 278 -7.16 -12.26 -25.34
CA LYS A 278 -6.35 -11.78 -26.48
C LYS A 278 -5.15 -10.95 -26.00
N ILE A 279 -4.15 -10.81 -26.85
CA ILE A 279 -2.94 -9.98 -26.64
C ILE A 279 -3.32 -8.54 -26.23
N SER A 280 -4.34 -7.95 -26.88
CA SER A 280 -4.81 -6.59 -26.55
C SER A 280 -5.30 -6.48 -25.11
N GLU A 281 -5.98 -7.50 -24.59
CA GLU A 281 -6.50 -7.51 -23.22
C GLU A 281 -5.35 -7.67 -22.19
N PHE A 282 -4.30 -8.46 -22.51
CA PHE A 282 -3.10 -8.52 -21.68
C PHE A 282 -2.34 -7.20 -21.67
N LYS A 283 -2.29 -6.51 -22.80
CA LYS A 283 -1.72 -5.17 -22.90
C LYS A 283 -2.47 -4.19 -21.99
N GLU A 284 -3.80 -4.13 -22.07
CA GLU A 284 -4.63 -3.30 -21.21
C GLU A 284 -4.46 -3.66 -19.74
N LEU A 285 -4.49 -4.95 -19.41
CA LEU A 285 -4.27 -5.45 -18.06
C LEU A 285 -2.92 -5.01 -17.50
N TYR A 286 -1.85 -5.14 -18.29
CA TYR A 286 -0.52 -4.72 -17.86
C TYR A 286 -0.42 -3.20 -17.63
N PHE A 287 -1.12 -2.39 -18.42
CA PHE A 287 -1.15 -0.94 -18.23
C PHE A 287 -1.78 -0.51 -16.90
N LEU A 288 -2.66 -1.32 -16.31
CA LEU A 288 -3.20 -1.04 -14.98
C LEU A 288 -2.09 -0.95 -13.90
N ARG A 289 -0.94 -1.56 -14.12
CA ARG A 289 0.22 -1.45 -13.23
C ARG A 289 0.60 0.00 -12.91
N TRP A 290 0.44 0.93 -13.87
CA TRP A 290 0.75 2.34 -13.65
C TRP A 290 -0.06 2.97 -12.51
N GLY A 291 -1.14 2.34 -12.08
CA GLY A 291 -1.92 2.77 -10.93
C GLY A 291 -1.09 2.83 -9.64
N ILE A 292 -0.13 1.92 -9.44
CA ILE A 292 0.72 1.96 -8.23
C ILE A 292 1.70 3.14 -8.24
N GLU A 293 2.21 3.54 -9.41
CA GLU A 293 3.07 4.73 -9.54
C GLU A 293 2.27 6.00 -9.22
N SER A 294 1.01 6.06 -9.70
CA SER A 294 0.08 7.14 -9.37
C SER A 294 -0.23 7.18 -7.87
N LYS A 295 -0.39 6.01 -7.23
CA LYS A 295 -0.57 5.90 -5.78
C LYS A 295 0.64 6.43 -5.01
N TYR A 296 1.86 6.08 -5.40
CA TYR A 296 3.06 6.64 -4.78
C TYR A 296 3.18 8.16 -4.94
N LYS A 297 2.79 8.68 -6.12
CA LYS A 297 2.72 10.14 -6.32
C LYS A 297 1.71 10.79 -5.37
N GLU A 298 0.51 10.21 -5.20
CA GLU A 298 -0.48 10.67 -4.22
C GLU A 298 0.09 10.66 -2.79
N LEU A 299 0.69 9.54 -2.37
CA LEU A 299 1.26 9.40 -1.04
C LEU A 299 2.36 10.44 -0.78
N LYS A 300 3.22 10.73 -1.77
CA LYS A 300 4.31 11.69 -1.61
C LYS A 300 3.84 13.15 -1.70
N CYS A 301 2.92 13.47 -2.62
CA CYS A 301 2.56 14.85 -2.92
C CYS A 301 1.32 15.35 -2.18
N SER A 302 0.33 14.47 -1.91
CA SER A 302 -0.94 14.87 -1.30
C SER A 302 -1.04 14.46 0.17
N ILE A 303 -0.48 13.31 0.51
CA ILE A 303 -0.44 12.80 1.89
C ILE A 303 0.86 13.20 2.58
N GLU A 304 1.88 13.63 1.81
CA GLU A 304 3.17 14.07 2.32
C GLU A 304 3.83 12.99 3.22
N ILE A 305 3.86 11.73 2.73
CA ILE A 305 4.33 10.57 3.49
C ILE A 305 5.80 10.69 3.94
N GLU A 306 6.57 11.62 3.36
CA GLU A 306 7.97 11.92 3.72
C GLU A 306 8.08 13.04 4.78
N GLU A 307 6.96 13.69 5.15
CA GLU A 307 6.89 14.68 6.24
C GLU A 307 6.66 13.97 7.58
N PHE A 308 7.74 13.40 8.12
CA PHE A 308 7.68 12.64 9.37
C PHE A 308 7.63 13.55 10.59
N SER A 309 6.73 13.24 11.52
CA SER A 309 6.55 13.97 12.79
C SER A 309 7.64 13.69 13.83
N GLY A 310 8.50 12.71 13.56
CA GLY A 310 9.60 12.31 14.44
C GLY A 310 10.86 11.95 13.67
N THR A 311 11.99 11.95 14.37
CA THR A 311 13.32 11.70 13.80
C THR A 311 13.90 10.33 14.15
N LYS A 312 13.13 9.47 14.81
CA LYS A 312 13.53 8.11 15.16
C LYS A 312 12.89 7.07 14.25
N PRO A 313 13.56 5.97 13.92
CA PRO A 313 13.04 4.92 13.05
C PRO A 313 11.62 4.47 13.41
N ILE A 314 11.35 4.22 14.69
CA ILE A 314 10.03 3.79 15.15
C ILE A 314 8.93 4.82 14.83
N SER A 315 9.25 6.13 14.93
CA SER A 315 8.29 7.19 14.60
C SER A 315 8.03 7.26 13.11
N ILE A 316 9.06 7.05 12.30
CA ILE A 316 8.98 7.02 10.84
C ILE A 316 8.08 5.86 10.38
N GLU A 317 8.28 4.66 10.93
CA GLU A 317 7.44 3.51 10.62
C GLU A 317 5.98 3.72 11.04
N GLN A 318 5.74 4.35 12.21
CA GLN A 318 4.39 4.68 12.66
C GLN A 318 3.71 5.66 11.71
N ASP A 319 4.37 6.76 11.36
CA ASP A 319 3.85 7.77 10.44
C ASP A 319 3.60 7.18 9.04
N PHE A 320 4.47 6.28 8.57
CA PHE A 320 4.31 5.56 7.31
C PHE A 320 2.99 4.77 7.28
N TYR A 321 2.72 3.92 8.27
CA TYR A 321 1.49 3.13 8.29
C TYR A 321 0.24 3.99 8.51
N VAL A 322 0.33 5.04 9.33
CA VAL A 322 -0.78 6.00 9.50
C VAL A 322 -1.13 6.67 8.19
N SER A 323 -0.14 7.11 7.42
CA SER A 323 -0.37 7.73 6.10
C SER A 323 -1.10 6.80 5.14
N LEU A 324 -0.76 5.51 5.14
CA LEU A 324 -1.45 4.50 4.34
C LEU A 324 -2.89 4.26 4.82
N TYR A 325 -3.09 4.18 6.13
CA TYR A 325 -4.42 4.01 6.73
C TYR A 325 -5.35 5.17 6.35
N LEU A 326 -4.88 6.41 6.46
CA LEU A 326 -5.63 7.61 6.09
C LEU A 326 -5.87 7.71 4.58
N SER A 327 -4.91 7.29 3.75
CA SER A 327 -5.12 7.17 2.29
C SER A 327 -6.30 6.25 1.96
N MET A 328 -6.41 5.12 2.63
CA MET A 328 -7.53 4.17 2.41
C MET A 328 -8.87 4.73 2.89
N ILE A 329 -8.91 5.48 3.99
CA ILE A 329 -10.10 6.23 4.43
C ILE A 329 -10.51 7.21 3.31
N GLY A 330 -9.57 8.02 2.84
CA GLY A 330 -9.79 8.98 1.76
C GLY A 330 -10.31 8.32 0.47
N THR A 331 -9.92 7.07 0.18
CA THR A 331 -10.43 6.30 -0.96
C THR A 331 -11.94 6.03 -0.82
N LEU A 332 -12.40 5.58 0.35
CA LEU A 332 -13.83 5.31 0.55
C LEU A 332 -14.67 6.58 0.52
N LEU A 333 -14.19 7.67 1.10
CA LEU A 333 -14.84 8.98 1.05
C LEU A 333 -14.93 9.51 -0.37
N LYS A 334 -13.84 9.39 -1.16
CA LYS A 334 -13.85 9.80 -2.57
C LYS A 334 -14.86 9.00 -3.38
N LYS A 335 -14.89 7.69 -3.23
CA LYS A 335 -15.85 6.82 -3.94
C LYS A 335 -17.30 7.20 -3.63
N GLU A 336 -17.60 7.54 -2.39
CA GLU A 336 -18.96 7.98 -2.01
C GLU A 336 -19.31 9.35 -2.61
N ALA A 337 -18.36 10.30 -2.55
CA ALA A 337 -18.52 11.62 -3.18
C ALA A 337 -18.69 11.52 -4.71
N ASP A 338 -17.96 10.65 -5.39
CA ASP A 338 -18.09 10.41 -6.82
C ASP A 338 -19.47 9.86 -7.17
N ILE A 339 -20.02 8.95 -6.35
CA ILE A 339 -21.38 8.43 -6.52
C ILE A 339 -22.42 9.54 -6.36
N ALA A 340 -22.27 10.41 -5.36
CA ALA A 340 -23.18 11.54 -5.14
C ALA A 340 -23.12 12.51 -6.34
N ILE A 341 -21.92 12.88 -6.80
CA ILE A 341 -21.72 13.76 -7.97
C ILE A 341 -22.34 13.15 -9.24
N ALA A 342 -22.15 11.84 -9.47
CA ALA A 342 -22.72 11.15 -10.61
C ALA A 342 -24.26 11.18 -10.59
N ASN A 343 -24.87 10.98 -9.42
CA ASN A 343 -26.32 11.05 -9.25
C ASN A 343 -26.87 12.47 -9.50
N ASP A 344 -26.22 13.50 -8.99
CA ASP A 344 -26.62 14.91 -9.18
C ASP A 344 -26.50 15.36 -10.64
N ASN A 345 -25.65 14.72 -11.41
CA ASN A 345 -25.37 15.05 -12.80
C ASN A 345 -26.06 14.10 -13.81
N LYS A 346 -26.77 13.07 -13.34
CA LYS A 346 -27.36 12.03 -14.19
C LYS A 346 -28.24 12.55 -15.34
N ASN A 347 -28.93 13.69 -15.13
CA ASN A 347 -29.81 14.29 -16.09
C ASN A 347 -29.20 15.50 -16.83
N LYS A 348 -27.89 15.76 -16.63
CA LYS A 348 -27.21 16.90 -17.26
C LYS A 348 -26.39 16.41 -18.46
N ASN A 349 -26.50 17.11 -19.58
CA ASN A 349 -25.66 16.82 -20.75
C ASN A 349 -24.29 17.50 -20.59
N LEU A 350 -23.41 16.84 -19.83
CA LEU A 350 -22.08 17.35 -19.50
C LEU A 350 -21.06 16.87 -20.55
N LYS A 351 -20.13 17.73 -20.90
CA LYS A 351 -19.02 17.39 -21.82
C LYS A 351 -18.03 16.42 -21.19
N TYR A 352 -17.88 16.45 -19.88
CA TYR A 352 -16.95 15.61 -19.10
C TYR A 352 -17.66 15.10 -17.85
N GLU A 353 -17.26 13.93 -17.38
CA GLU A 353 -17.66 13.42 -16.08
C GLU A 353 -16.95 14.21 -14.96
N TYR A 354 -17.71 14.62 -13.96
CA TYR A 354 -17.17 15.29 -12.77
C TYR A 354 -16.82 14.24 -11.72
N GLN A 355 -15.70 14.45 -11.05
CA GLN A 355 -15.24 13.63 -9.93
C GLN A 355 -14.87 14.53 -8.75
N ALA A 356 -14.96 13.98 -7.55
CA ALA A 356 -14.52 14.65 -6.34
C ALA A 356 -13.00 14.90 -6.37
N ASN A 357 -12.59 16.09 -5.91
CA ASN A 357 -11.18 16.42 -5.82
C ASN A 357 -10.53 15.60 -4.68
N ARG A 358 -9.62 14.70 -5.05
CA ARG A 358 -8.93 13.82 -4.12
C ARG A 358 -8.14 14.58 -3.07
N ASN A 359 -7.43 15.65 -3.44
CA ASN A 359 -6.63 16.43 -2.51
C ASN A 359 -7.51 17.12 -1.48
N PHE A 360 -8.64 17.70 -1.90
CA PHE A 360 -9.59 18.30 -0.96
C PHE A 360 -10.13 17.28 0.07
N ILE A 361 -10.43 16.06 -0.38
CA ILE A 361 -10.90 15.00 0.54
C ILE A 361 -9.79 14.62 1.51
N LEU A 362 -8.55 14.47 1.04
CA LEU A 362 -7.41 14.13 1.89
C LEU A 362 -7.13 15.21 2.92
N GLU A 363 -7.21 16.50 2.55
CA GLU A 363 -7.11 17.63 3.49
C GLU A 363 -8.15 17.59 4.62
N GLN A 364 -9.32 16.98 4.38
CA GLN A 364 -10.35 16.80 5.41
C GLN A 364 -10.12 15.55 6.29
N VAL A 365 -9.29 14.61 5.84
CA VAL A 365 -8.95 13.38 6.56
C VAL A 365 -7.67 13.56 7.38
N LEU A 366 -6.75 14.36 6.89
CA LEU A 366 -5.49 14.73 7.54
C LEU A 366 -5.67 15.88 8.54
#